data_2a2d1f0813b8d0b6d7813595389664bd
#
_entry.id   2a2d1f0813b8d0b6d7813595389664bd
#
_cell.length_a   1.000
_cell.length_b   1.000
_cell.length_c   1.000
_cell.angle_alpha   90.00
_cell.angle_beta   90.00
_cell.angle_gamma   90.00
#
_symmetry.space_group_name_H-M   'P 1'
#
loop_
_entity.id
_entity.type
_entity.pdbx_description
1 polymer ?
#
loop_
_entity_poly.entity_id
_entity_poly.type
_entity_poly.pdbx_seq_one_letter_code
_entity_poly.pdbx_strand_id
1 'polypeptide(L)'
;ARTDWLIFVDGDCVLHPRFVEMHIKYAQSGTILAGKRVRLSAALSERVMQTGKVPCLLPYLVCPRGCSHVEEGFFLYGAQWLRRGAKHLIGSNMSLSRTDLMAINGFDENYLLPATGEDYDIEWRMQRNGCKIVSVKNLAVQYHLYHKENWTNHDENMVYCKQLQAANQIVCKNGIQKL
;
A
#
# COMPACT_ATOMS: atom_id res chain seq x y z
N ALA A 1 -14.94 9.63 2.81
CA ALA A 1 -15.41 8.33 3.31
C ALA A 1 -16.33 8.53 4.50
N ARG A 2 -17.31 7.62 4.70
CA ARG A 2 -18.28 7.67 5.81
C ARG A 2 -17.96 6.68 6.93
N THR A 3 -16.97 5.82 6.72
CA THR A 3 -16.56 4.76 7.65
C THR A 3 -15.38 5.21 8.52
N ASP A 4 -15.22 4.57 9.68
CA ASP A 4 -14.14 4.87 10.61
C ASP A 4 -12.81 4.21 10.22
N TRP A 5 -12.86 3.19 9.35
CA TRP A 5 -11.69 2.51 8.81
C TRP A 5 -11.59 2.71 7.31
N LEU A 6 -10.41 3.10 6.83
CA LEU A 6 -10.13 3.42 5.44
C LEU A 6 -9.16 2.39 4.88
N ILE A 7 -9.47 1.85 3.69
CA ILE A 7 -8.60 0.95 2.93
C ILE A 7 -8.24 1.65 1.63
N PHE A 8 -6.96 1.74 1.32
CA PHE A 8 -6.44 2.38 0.11
C PHE A 8 -6.01 1.32 -0.88
N VAL A 9 -6.44 1.47 -2.12
CA VAL A 9 -6.12 0.59 -3.25
C VAL A 9 -6.01 1.41 -4.52
N ASP A 10 -5.12 0.99 -5.44
CA ASP A 10 -5.03 1.58 -6.77
C ASP A 10 -6.08 0.97 -7.72
N GLY A 11 -6.50 1.73 -8.73
CA GLY A 11 -7.54 1.32 -9.66
C GLY A 11 -7.14 0.18 -10.61
N ASP A 12 -5.85 -0.13 -10.70
CA ASP A 12 -5.26 -1.20 -11.51
C ASP A 12 -4.89 -2.44 -10.71
N CYS A 13 -5.51 -2.62 -9.55
CA CYS A 13 -5.27 -3.74 -8.67
C CYS A 13 -6.46 -4.70 -8.61
N VAL A 14 -6.17 -6.00 -8.76
CA VAL A 14 -7.13 -7.09 -8.52
C VAL A 14 -6.95 -7.61 -7.12
N LEU A 15 -8.04 -7.66 -6.36
CA LEU A 15 -8.02 -8.02 -4.95
C LEU A 15 -8.35 -9.52 -4.75
N HIS A 16 -7.65 -10.16 -3.84
CA HIS A 16 -8.04 -11.49 -3.38
C HIS A 16 -9.43 -11.41 -2.69
N PRO A 17 -10.31 -12.42 -2.82
CA PRO A 17 -11.66 -12.39 -2.25
C PRO A 17 -11.73 -12.05 -0.75
N ARG A 18 -10.69 -12.36 0.00
CA ARG A 18 -10.61 -12.06 1.44
C ARG A 18 -9.81 -10.79 1.77
N PHE A 19 -9.48 -9.97 0.79
CA PHE A 19 -8.66 -8.77 0.97
C PHE A 19 -9.27 -7.81 2.01
N VAL A 20 -10.51 -7.38 1.79
CA VAL A 20 -11.22 -6.46 2.69
C VAL A 20 -11.44 -7.08 4.06
N GLU A 21 -11.85 -8.37 4.10
CA GLU A 21 -12.02 -9.12 5.36
C GLU A 21 -10.77 -9.07 6.22
N MET A 22 -9.59 -9.26 5.62
CA MET A 22 -8.33 -9.26 6.36
C MET A 22 -7.97 -7.87 6.86
N HIS A 23 -8.18 -6.82 6.09
CA HIS A 23 -7.99 -5.46 6.58
C HIS A 23 -8.91 -5.15 7.76
N ILE A 24 -10.19 -5.49 7.68
CA ILE A 24 -11.14 -5.26 8.78
C ILE A 24 -10.82 -6.12 10.01
N LYS A 25 -10.44 -7.37 9.80
CA LYS A 25 -10.10 -8.28 10.91
C LYS A 25 -8.93 -7.79 11.76
N TYR A 26 -7.96 -7.15 11.15
CA TYR A 26 -6.76 -6.62 11.84
C TYR A 26 -6.85 -5.12 12.13
N ALA A 27 -7.98 -4.48 11.83
CA ALA A 27 -8.23 -3.07 12.10
C ALA A 27 -8.14 -2.79 13.61
N GLN A 28 -7.27 -1.86 13.97
CA GLN A 28 -7.10 -1.42 15.36
C GLN A 28 -6.65 0.04 15.37
N SER A 29 -7.28 0.88 16.19
CA SER A 29 -6.86 2.28 16.36
C SER A 29 -5.40 2.37 16.77
N GLY A 30 -4.70 3.39 16.28
CA GLY A 30 -3.26 3.54 16.49
C GLY A 30 -2.40 2.57 15.69
N THR A 31 -2.97 1.91 14.66
CA THR A 31 -2.22 1.05 13.74
C THR A 31 -2.43 1.43 12.28
N ILE A 32 -1.39 1.19 11.47
CA ILE A 32 -1.46 1.21 10.02
C ILE A 32 -1.23 -0.21 9.54
N LEU A 33 -2.18 -0.77 8.81
CA LEU A 33 -2.00 -2.07 8.20
C LEU A 33 -1.25 -1.93 6.88
N ALA A 34 -0.16 -2.67 6.73
CA ALA A 34 0.72 -2.66 5.57
C ALA A 34 0.65 -4.00 4.84
N GLY A 35 0.06 -4.02 3.67
CA GLY A 35 0.09 -5.13 2.74
C GLY A 35 1.24 -5.02 1.73
N LYS A 36 1.25 -5.93 0.77
CA LYS A 36 2.17 -5.94 -0.37
C LYS A 36 1.39 -6.32 -1.62
N ARG A 37 2.04 -6.27 -2.78
CA ARG A 37 1.40 -6.60 -4.07
C ARG A 37 2.30 -7.47 -4.95
N VAL A 38 1.69 -8.41 -5.65
CA VAL A 38 2.32 -9.08 -6.79
C VAL A 38 2.23 -8.15 -7.99
N ARG A 39 3.32 -7.95 -8.72
CA ARG A 39 3.29 -7.29 -10.02
C ARG A 39 3.15 -8.36 -11.10
N LEU A 40 2.06 -8.32 -11.83
CA LEU A 40 1.80 -9.26 -12.92
C LEU A 40 2.53 -8.81 -14.19
N SER A 41 2.95 -9.78 -15.02
CA SER A 41 3.45 -9.48 -16.36
C SER A 41 2.33 -9.01 -17.29
N ALA A 42 2.68 -8.38 -18.43
CA ALA A 42 1.69 -7.93 -19.43
C ALA A 42 0.77 -9.07 -19.90
N ALA A 43 1.35 -10.22 -20.26
CA ALA A 43 0.59 -11.37 -20.73
C ALA A 43 -0.35 -11.94 -19.64
N LEU A 44 0.11 -11.95 -18.37
CA LEU A 44 -0.72 -12.44 -17.26
C LEU A 44 -1.83 -11.44 -16.93
N SER A 45 -1.55 -10.14 -16.97
CA SER A 45 -2.53 -9.09 -16.77
C SER A 45 -3.64 -9.14 -17.82
N GLU A 46 -3.28 -9.30 -19.09
CA GLU A 46 -4.25 -9.46 -20.17
C GLU A 46 -5.16 -10.67 -19.95
N ARG A 47 -4.58 -11.82 -19.58
CA ARG A 47 -5.35 -13.02 -19.23
C ARG A 47 -6.29 -12.79 -18.05
N VAL A 48 -5.83 -12.08 -17.01
CA VAL A 48 -6.66 -11.75 -15.83
C VAL A 48 -7.81 -10.83 -16.23
N MET A 49 -7.57 -9.83 -17.05
CA MET A 49 -8.63 -8.93 -17.55
C MET A 49 -9.67 -9.68 -18.40
N GLN A 50 -9.25 -10.63 -19.23
CA GLN A 50 -10.15 -11.43 -20.08
C GLN A 50 -10.97 -12.43 -19.27
N THR A 51 -10.37 -13.06 -18.26
CA THR A 51 -10.99 -14.17 -17.54
C THR A 51 -11.62 -13.77 -16.19
N GLY A 52 -11.28 -12.58 -15.68
CA GLY A 52 -11.64 -12.16 -14.32
C GLY A 52 -10.99 -12.96 -13.20
N LYS A 53 -10.00 -13.81 -13.52
CA LYS A 53 -9.40 -14.75 -12.54
C LYS A 53 -7.88 -14.69 -12.56
N VAL A 54 -7.27 -14.57 -11.39
CA VAL A 54 -5.83 -14.78 -11.21
C VAL A 54 -5.55 -16.28 -11.22
N PRO A 55 -4.68 -16.80 -12.09
CA PRO A 55 -4.37 -18.22 -12.12
C PRO A 55 -3.47 -18.61 -10.94
N CYS A 56 -3.25 -19.93 -10.78
CA CYS A 56 -2.28 -20.41 -9.79
C CYS A 56 -0.89 -19.82 -10.05
N LEU A 57 -0.31 -19.21 -9.02
CA LEU A 57 0.99 -18.53 -9.12
C LEU A 57 2.19 -19.43 -8.80
N LEU A 58 1.98 -20.70 -8.38
CA LEU A 58 3.08 -21.61 -8.04
C LEU A 58 4.14 -21.75 -9.15
N PRO A 59 3.79 -21.89 -10.45
CA PRO A 59 4.77 -21.97 -11.51
C PRO A 59 5.63 -20.72 -11.63
N TYR A 60 5.09 -19.55 -11.24
CA TYR A 60 5.76 -18.26 -11.35
C TYR A 60 6.78 -18.02 -10.22
N LEU A 61 6.76 -18.82 -9.15
CA LEU A 61 7.82 -18.80 -8.14
C LEU A 61 9.17 -19.29 -8.70
N VAL A 62 9.11 -20.29 -9.60
CA VAL A 62 10.30 -20.87 -10.22
C VAL A 62 10.67 -20.14 -11.51
N CYS A 63 9.68 -19.77 -12.32
CA CYS A 63 9.85 -19.05 -13.57
C CYS A 63 8.92 -17.84 -13.60
N PRO A 64 9.35 -16.66 -13.12
CA PRO A 64 8.49 -15.49 -12.94
C PRO A 64 7.87 -14.94 -14.23
N ARG A 65 8.46 -15.17 -15.41
CA ARG A 65 7.97 -14.71 -16.73
C ARG A 65 7.54 -13.23 -16.73
N GLY A 66 8.35 -12.37 -16.11
CA GLY A 66 8.07 -10.94 -15.98
C GLY A 66 7.14 -10.53 -14.84
N CYS A 67 6.70 -11.47 -14.00
CA CYS A 67 6.07 -11.17 -12.72
C CYS A 67 7.12 -10.87 -11.65
N SER A 68 6.79 -10.07 -10.65
CA SER A 68 7.67 -9.85 -9.50
C SER A 68 6.89 -9.92 -8.19
N HIS A 69 7.60 -10.23 -7.10
CA HIS A 69 7.01 -10.43 -5.77
C HIS A 69 5.91 -11.50 -5.74
N VAL A 70 6.09 -12.57 -6.49
CA VAL A 70 5.10 -13.65 -6.66
C VAL A 70 4.75 -14.30 -5.32
N GLU A 71 5.70 -14.38 -4.40
CA GLU A 71 5.53 -14.87 -3.04
C GLU A 71 4.50 -14.08 -2.20
N GLU A 72 4.22 -12.84 -2.59
CA GLU A 72 3.20 -12.00 -1.95
C GLU A 72 1.77 -12.42 -2.33
N GLY A 73 1.62 -13.20 -3.39
CA GLY A 73 0.33 -13.64 -3.94
C GLY A 73 -0.29 -14.84 -3.24
N PHE A 74 0.39 -15.42 -2.26
CA PHE A 74 -0.12 -16.57 -1.52
C PHE A 74 -0.82 -16.15 -0.24
N PHE A 75 -2.08 -16.59 -0.09
CA PHE A 75 -2.85 -16.34 1.11
C PHE A 75 -2.46 -17.34 2.21
N LEU A 76 -1.82 -16.87 3.27
CA LEU A 76 -1.23 -17.69 4.34
C LEU A 76 -1.94 -17.47 5.68
N TYR A 77 -3.27 -17.56 5.69
CA TYR A 77 -4.04 -17.49 6.92
C TYR A 77 -3.81 -18.73 7.80
N GLY A 78 -3.47 -18.50 9.08
CA GLY A 78 -3.10 -19.58 9.99
C GLY A 78 -1.62 -19.98 9.96
N ALA A 79 -0.86 -19.63 8.90
CA ALA A 79 0.57 -19.87 8.79
C ALA A 79 1.38 -18.59 9.07
N GLN A 80 1.09 -17.91 10.16
CA GLN A 80 1.69 -16.61 10.49
C GLN A 80 3.21 -16.66 10.64
N TRP A 81 3.74 -17.79 11.06
CA TRP A 81 5.18 -18.03 11.21
C TRP A 81 5.95 -18.05 9.86
N LEU A 82 5.25 -18.27 8.74
CA LEU A 82 5.84 -18.16 7.39
C LEU A 82 5.88 -16.71 6.87
N ARG A 83 5.13 -15.81 7.50
CA ARG A 83 4.99 -14.46 6.98
C ARG A 83 6.15 -13.57 7.45
N ARG A 84 6.79 -12.91 6.49
CA ARG A 84 7.70 -11.82 6.79
C ARG A 84 6.90 -10.53 6.96
N GLY A 85 7.20 -9.73 7.98
CA GLY A 85 6.57 -8.43 8.18
C GLY A 85 6.78 -7.48 6.99
N ALA A 86 5.81 -6.65 6.70
CA ALA A 86 6.00 -5.50 5.84
C ALA A 86 6.80 -4.45 6.63
N LYS A 87 7.86 -3.91 6.01
CA LYS A 87 8.70 -2.88 6.65
C LYS A 87 8.21 -1.46 6.34
N HIS A 88 7.60 -1.28 5.16
CA HIS A 88 7.15 0.00 4.64
C HIS A 88 5.76 -0.13 4.04
N LEU A 89 5.04 0.98 4.05
CA LEU A 89 3.75 1.11 3.39
C LEU A 89 3.91 1.05 1.86
N ILE A 90 2.82 0.74 1.20
CA ILE A 90 2.56 1.04 -0.20
C ILE A 90 1.13 1.57 -0.30
N GLY A 91 0.91 2.68 -0.98
CA GLY A 91 -0.38 3.36 -1.08
C GLY A 91 -1.49 2.47 -1.59
N SER A 92 -1.16 1.54 -2.48
CA SER A 92 -2.12 0.60 -3.07
C SER A 92 -2.60 -0.52 -2.14
N ASN A 93 -1.95 -0.77 -1.00
CA ASN A 93 -2.32 -1.84 -0.07
C ASN A 93 -2.01 -1.43 1.38
N MET A 94 -2.75 -0.46 1.86
CA MET A 94 -2.69 -0.05 3.27
C MET A 94 -4.07 0.26 3.81
N SER A 95 -4.20 0.24 5.12
CA SER A 95 -5.41 0.72 5.78
C SER A 95 -5.12 1.27 7.17
N LEU A 96 -5.97 2.18 7.62
CA LEU A 96 -5.79 2.91 8.87
C LEU A 96 -7.13 3.52 9.34
N SER A 97 -7.18 3.97 10.58
CA SER A 97 -8.36 4.65 11.07
C SER A 97 -8.50 6.05 10.48
N ARG A 98 -9.74 6.44 10.21
CA ARG A 98 -10.05 7.80 9.77
C ARG A 98 -9.60 8.84 10.80
N THR A 99 -9.79 8.56 12.08
CA THR A 99 -9.39 9.46 13.18
C THR A 99 -7.88 9.70 13.18
N ASP A 100 -7.07 8.63 13.06
CA ASP A 100 -5.61 8.74 13.02
C ASP A 100 -5.14 9.53 11.78
N LEU A 101 -5.80 9.33 10.61
CA LEU A 101 -5.49 10.09 9.39
C LEU A 101 -5.84 11.58 9.55
N MET A 102 -6.98 11.87 10.16
CA MET A 102 -7.40 13.27 10.41
C MET A 102 -6.47 13.98 11.38
N ALA A 103 -5.91 13.27 12.36
CA ALA A 103 -4.97 13.86 13.34
C ALA A 103 -3.70 14.42 12.70
N ILE A 104 -3.29 13.91 11.54
CA ILE A 104 -2.14 14.40 10.76
C ILE A 104 -2.55 15.26 9.56
N ASN A 105 -3.83 15.62 9.45
CA ASN A 105 -4.44 16.39 8.36
C ASN A 105 -4.42 15.66 7.00
N GLY A 106 -4.40 14.31 6.98
CA GLY A 106 -4.47 13.53 5.75
C GLY A 106 -3.16 13.45 4.98
N PHE A 107 -3.28 13.19 3.67
CA PHE A 107 -2.15 13.24 2.74
C PHE A 107 -1.78 14.69 2.42
N ASP A 108 -0.50 14.95 2.18
CA ASP A 108 -0.04 16.27 1.78
C ASP A 108 -0.16 16.42 0.25
N GLU A 109 -1.00 17.36 -0.18
CA GLU A 109 -1.27 17.63 -1.59
C GLU A 109 -0.11 18.36 -2.32
N ASN A 110 0.98 18.66 -1.62
CA ASN A 110 2.19 19.20 -2.24
C ASN A 110 3.03 18.12 -2.95
N TYR A 111 2.72 16.83 -2.75
CA TYR A 111 3.31 15.76 -3.56
C TYR A 111 2.64 15.73 -4.93
N LEU A 112 3.19 16.49 -5.88
CA LEU A 112 2.62 16.67 -7.23
C LEU A 112 3.10 15.63 -8.24
N LEU A 113 4.27 15.03 -8.00
CA LEU A 113 4.85 14.04 -8.90
C LEU A 113 4.38 12.63 -8.51
N PRO A 114 4.00 11.81 -9.49
CA PRO A 114 3.59 10.44 -9.21
C PRO A 114 4.75 9.61 -8.68
N ALA A 115 4.44 8.60 -7.88
CA ALA A 115 5.25 7.43 -7.62
C ALA A 115 6.12 7.38 -6.36
N THR A 116 6.61 8.45 -5.79
CA THR A 116 7.50 8.33 -4.62
C THR A 116 7.38 9.56 -3.72
N GLY A 117 7.38 9.32 -2.43
CA GLY A 117 7.41 10.37 -1.42
C GLY A 117 6.19 10.39 -0.53
N GLU A 118 4.98 10.35 -1.10
CA GLU A 118 3.73 10.42 -0.35
C GLU A 118 3.53 9.21 0.59
N ASP A 119 3.91 8.02 0.18
CA ASP A 119 3.83 6.81 1.01
C ASP A 119 4.82 6.87 2.17
N TYR A 120 6.03 7.37 1.93
CA TYR A 120 7.04 7.56 2.97
C TYR A 120 6.65 8.68 3.94
N ASP A 121 6.06 9.75 3.42
CA ASP A 121 5.61 10.88 4.21
C ASP A 121 4.47 10.46 5.15
N ILE A 122 3.42 9.82 4.61
CA ILE A 122 2.30 9.35 5.43
C ILE A 122 2.77 8.32 6.48
N GLU A 123 3.67 7.39 6.12
CA GLU A 123 4.26 6.44 7.04
C GLU A 123 4.96 7.15 8.19
N TRP A 124 5.84 8.08 7.88
CA TRP A 124 6.61 8.82 8.86
C TRP A 124 5.71 9.66 9.79
N ARG A 125 4.77 10.44 9.23
CA ARG A 125 3.85 11.28 10.02
C ARG A 125 2.97 10.45 10.95
N MET A 126 2.44 9.35 10.47
CA MET A 126 1.62 8.43 11.26
C MET A 126 2.42 7.80 12.39
N GLN A 127 3.65 7.35 12.14
CA GLN A 127 4.52 6.79 13.18
C GLN A 127 4.88 7.85 14.23
N ARG A 128 5.16 9.09 13.81
CA ARG A 128 5.40 10.21 14.72
C ARG A 128 4.16 10.57 15.54
N ASN A 129 2.98 10.37 14.98
CA ASN A 129 1.71 10.52 15.71
C ASN A 129 1.36 9.29 16.59
N GLY A 130 2.27 8.36 16.78
CA GLY A 130 2.14 7.21 17.69
C GLY A 130 1.57 5.94 17.08
N CYS A 131 1.29 5.90 15.78
CA CYS A 131 0.78 4.70 15.11
C CYS A 131 1.88 3.66 14.88
N LYS A 132 1.51 2.39 14.95
CA LYS A 132 2.42 1.25 14.68
C LYS A 132 2.09 0.61 13.34
N ILE A 133 3.12 0.22 12.59
CA ILE A 133 2.92 -0.56 11.36
C ILE A 133 2.67 -2.02 11.73
N VAL A 134 1.55 -2.55 11.23
CA VAL A 134 1.16 -3.96 11.39
C VAL A 134 1.07 -4.61 10.01
N SER A 135 1.83 -5.67 9.80
CA SER A 135 1.87 -6.34 8.50
C SER A 135 0.65 -7.23 8.27
N VAL A 136 -0.06 -6.98 7.16
CA VAL A 136 -1.08 -7.87 6.59
C VAL A 136 -0.61 -8.54 5.29
N LYS A 137 0.72 -8.56 5.06
CA LYS A 137 1.36 -9.30 3.97
C LYS A 137 0.92 -10.77 4.00
N ASN A 138 0.62 -11.35 2.83
CA ASN A 138 0.08 -12.70 2.67
C ASN A 138 -1.27 -12.96 3.38
N LEU A 139 -1.96 -11.91 3.80
CA LEU A 139 -3.35 -11.91 4.28
C LEU A 139 -4.22 -11.06 3.37
N ALA A 140 -3.93 -9.76 3.28
CA ALA A 140 -4.56 -8.87 2.32
C ALA A 140 -3.78 -8.94 1.00
N VAL A 141 -4.05 -10.02 0.24
CA VAL A 141 -3.34 -10.30 -1.02
C VAL A 141 -3.91 -9.46 -2.15
N GLN A 142 -3.02 -8.90 -2.95
CA GLN A 142 -3.34 -8.00 -4.06
C GLN A 142 -2.43 -8.29 -5.26
N TYR A 143 -2.99 -8.14 -6.47
CA TYR A 143 -2.33 -8.36 -7.74
C TYR A 143 -2.40 -7.07 -8.57
N HIS A 144 -1.28 -6.47 -8.85
CA HIS A 144 -1.16 -5.24 -9.63
C HIS A 144 -1.02 -5.61 -11.12
N LEU A 145 -1.93 -5.11 -11.93
CA LEU A 145 -1.91 -5.30 -13.37
C LEU A 145 -0.74 -4.55 -13.99
N TYR A 146 -0.20 -5.11 -15.07
CA TYR A 146 0.89 -4.47 -15.79
C TYR A 146 0.39 -3.23 -16.51
N HIS A 147 1.10 -2.16 -16.34
CA HIS A 147 1.06 -0.98 -17.17
C HIS A 147 2.48 -0.45 -17.42
N LYS A 148 2.67 0.29 -18.51
CA LYS A 148 3.95 0.95 -18.77
C LYS A 148 4.20 2.00 -17.70
N GLU A 149 5.33 1.89 -17.01
CA GLU A 149 5.73 2.89 -16.03
C GLU A 149 6.21 4.14 -16.75
N ASN A 150 5.59 5.28 -16.48
CA ASN A 150 5.97 6.59 -16.98
C ASN A 150 6.63 7.39 -15.87
N TRP A 151 7.69 6.83 -15.28
CA TRP A 151 8.39 7.48 -14.20
C TRP A 151 9.32 8.56 -14.74
N THR A 152 9.18 9.76 -14.22
CA THR A 152 10.15 10.82 -14.30
C THR A 152 10.84 10.98 -12.94
N ASN A 153 11.91 11.77 -12.86
CA ASN A 153 12.75 11.93 -11.68
C ASN A 153 11.95 12.17 -10.39
N HIS A 154 12.26 11.42 -9.32
CA HIS A 154 11.55 11.43 -8.02
C HIS A 154 12.27 12.24 -6.94
N ASP A 155 13.41 12.83 -7.26
CA ASP A 155 14.30 13.46 -6.29
C ASP A 155 13.60 14.63 -5.57
N GLU A 156 12.74 15.38 -6.24
CA GLU A 156 12.02 16.53 -5.68
C GLU A 156 11.10 16.14 -4.53
N ASN A 157 10.27 15.10 -4.72
CA ASN A 157 9.38 14.59 -3.66
C ASN A 157 10.19 14.10 -2.44
N MET A 158 11.32 13.43 -2.68
CA MET A 158 12.16 12.92 -1.60
C MET A 158 12.90 14.05 -0.88
N VAL A 159 13.31 15.10 -1.58
CA VAL A 159 13.88 16.31 -0.97
C VAL A 159 12.82 16.98 -0.09
N TYR A 160 11.60 17.16 -0.60
CA TYR A 160 10.50 17.75 0.15
C TYR A 160 10.17 16.91 1.41
N CYS A 161 10.06 15.59 1.27
CA CYS A 161 9.86 14.67 2.40
C CYS A 161 10.92 14.86 3.51
N LYS A 162 12.19 14.92 3.14
CA LYS A 162 13.29 15.17 4.08
C LYS A 162 13.20 16.53 4.77
N GLN A 163 12.75 17.57 4.06
CA GLN A 163 12.52 18.90 4.64
C GLN A 163 11.42 18.88 5.71
N LEU A 164 10.30 18.21 5.43
CA LEU A 164 9.21 18.03 6.39
C LEU A 164 9.67 17.24 7.63
N GLN A 165 10.45 16.19 7.43
CA GLN A 165 11.03 15.40 8.51
C GLN A 165 12.01 16.22 9.38
N ALA A 166 12.88 17.01 8.76
CA ALA A 166 13.80 17.88 9.46
C ALA A 166 13.08 18.98 10.27
N ALA A 167 11.96 19.49 9.74
CA ALA A 167 11.10 20.45 10.44
C ALA A 167 10.17 19.79 11.49
N ASN A 168 10.19 18.46 11.62
CA ASN A 168 9.26 17.66 12.44
C ASN A 168 7.79 18.03 12.20
N GLN A 169 7.42 18.28 10.93
CA GLN A 169 6.08 18.70 10.54
C GLN A 169 5.15 17.49 10.42
N ILE A 170 4.57 17.05 11.54
CA ILE A 170 3.68 15.87 11.60
C ILE A 170 2.33 16.14 10.96
N VAL A 171 1.77 17.34 11.18
CA VAL A 171 0.51 17.78 10.57
C VAL A 171 0.83 18.55 9.29
N CYS A 172 0.39 18.03 8.13
CA CYS A 172 0.64 18.74 6.86
C CYS A 172 -0.19 20.02 6.76
N LYS A 173 0.37 21.04 6.09
CA LYS A 173 -0.31 22.32 5.91
C LYS A 173 -1.32 22.28 4.77
N ASN A 174 -1.05 21.50 3.74
CA ASN A 174 -1.87 21.38 2.54
C ASN A 174 -2.52 20.00 2.43
N GLY A 175 -3.29 19.61 3.46
CA GLY A 175 -4.01 18.35 3.52
C GLY A 175 -5.51 18.51 3.35
N ILE A 176 -6.28 17.81 4.16
CA ILE A 176 -7.76 17.87 4.19
C ILE A 176 -8.22 19.31 4.51
N GLN A 177 -7.52 19.97 5.41
CA GLN A 177 -7.67 21.40 5.70
C GLN A 177 -6.44 22.14 5.18
N LYS A 178 -6.65 23.34 4.67
CA LYS A 178 -5.57 24.27 4.26
C LYS A 178 -5.23 25.14 5.45
N LEU A 179 -4.10 24.87 6.10
CA LEU A 179 -3.63 25.53 7.33
C LEU A 179 -2.66 26.67 7.04
#